data_8e17eb6475a68ece738bca8ce7c82a3f
#
_entry.id   8e17eb6475a68ece738bca8ce7c82a3f
#
_cell.length_a   1.000
_cell.length_b   1.000
_cell.length_c   1.000
_cell.angle_alpha   90.00
_cell.angle_beta   90.00
_cell.angle_gamma   90.00
#
_symmetry.space_group_name_H-M   'P 1'
#
loop_
_entity.id
_entity.type
_entity.pdbx_description
1 polymer ?
#
loop_
_entity_poly.entity_id
_entity_poly.type
_entity_poly.pdbx_seq_one_letter_code
_entity_poly.pdbx_strand_id
1 'polypeptide(L)'
;MTTKSAFASLLLALVASAASAQQAPRASTVQVRDKTQSTPRLNPVGARADRLSNQMVRDLRLNNYQATKLRAINEETISKMAAIERKNAGNQKLIDEQCNGVCRARDQELQAVLSNDQYSSYFGARSTYYKYDKDYAAQSASIMLTNAVQNPAPARANDATISPTKPKPANTPAGNLGRNAR
;
A
#
# COMPACT_ATOMS: atom_id res chain seq x y z
N MET A 1 42.81 -14.14 47.70
CA MET A 1 44.03 -14.26 46.90
C MET A 1 43.92 -13.25 45.76
N THR A 2 44.76 -12.29 45.86
CA THR A 2 44.88 -11.08 45.01
C THR A 2 45.73 -11.40 43.80
N THR A 3 45.32 -10.98 42.58
CA THR A 3 46.29 -10.61 41.56
C THR A 3 45.79 -9.41 40.75
N LYS A 4 46.37 -8.27 41.04
CA LYS A 4 46.44 -7.07 40.21
C LYS A 4 47.40 -7.35 39.05
N SER A 5 47.06 -6.91 37.84
CA SER A 5 48.02 -6.65 36.78
C SER A 5 47.66 -5.35 36.06
N ALA A 6 48.44 -4.35 36.36
CA ALA A 6 48.60 -3.13 35.57
C ALA A 6 49.70 -3.38 34.51
N PHE A 7 49.65 -2.64 33.39
CA PHE A 7 50.71 -2.25 32.44
C PHE A 7 50.01 -1.93 31.11
N ALA A 8 50.31 -0.93 30.33
CA ALA A 8 51.26 0.17 30.41
C ALA A 8 50.85 1.12 29.28
N SER A 9 51.07 2.38 29.54
CA SER A 9 50.98 3.48 28.58
C SER A 9 51.96 3.30 27.41
N LEU A 10 51.52 3.59 26.18
CA LEU A 10 52.44 3.98 25.11
C LEU A 10 51.86 5.19 24.36
N LEU A 11 52.47 6.33 24.69
CA LEU A 11 52.49 7.56 23.89
C LEU A 11 53.35 7.32 22.65
N LEU A 12 52.93 7.70 21.43
CA LEU A 12 53.82 8.28 20.44
C LEU A 12 53.07 8.96 19.29
N ALA A 13 53.32 10.23 19.21
CA ALA A 13 53.78 11.04 18.09
C ALA A 13 52.77 11.50 17.04
N LEU A 14 52.57 12.82 17.09
CA LEU A 14 52.09 13.70 16.03
C LEU A 14 52.96 13.53 14.74
N VAL A 15 52.26 13.43 13.60
CA VAL A 15 52.74 13.92 12.33
C VAL A 15 51.66 14.78 11.69
N ALA A 16 51.86 16.07 11.74
CA ALA A 16 51.09 17.05 11.00
C ALA A 16 51.50 17.02 9.54
N SER A 17 50.68 16.51 8.67
CA SER A 17 50.83 16.69 7.21
C SER A 17 49.73 17.64 6.74
N ALA A 18 50.11 18.90 6.53
CA ALA A 18 49.28 19.87 5.81
C ALA A 18 49.25 19.49 4.32
N ALA A 19 48.18 18.86 3.90
CA ALA A 19 47.85 18.70 2.48
C ALA A 19 46.88 19.82 2.09
N SER A 20 47.42 20.79 1.32
CA SER A 20 46.63 21.81 0.64
C SER A 20 45.76 21.14 -0.41
N ALA A 21 44.48 20.92 -0.11
CA ALA A 21 43.50 20.46 -1.09
C ALA A 21 43.10 21.65 -1.97
N GLN A 22 43.55 21.65 -3.22
CA GLN A 22 43.07 22.50 -4.28
C GLN A 22 41.58 22.26 -4.47
N GLN A 23 40.79 23.30 -4.20
CA GLN A 23 39.36 23.32 -4.56
C GLN A 23 39.23 23.37 -6.08
N ALA A 24 38.99 22.22 -6.70
CA ALA A 24 38.47 22.17 -8.06
C ALA A 24 37.06 22.82 -8.09
N PRO A 25 36.71 23.60 -9.11
CA PRO A 25 35.41 24.20 -9.24
C PRO A 25 34.37 23.07 -9.29
N ARG A 26 33.46 23.08 -8.33
CA ARG A 26 32.27 22.19 -8.34
C ARG A 26 31.45 22.55 -9.56
N ALA A 27 31.54 21.74 -10.60
CA ALA A 27 30.53 21.71 -11.64
C ALA A 27 29.21 21.45 -10.96
N SER A 28 28.31 22.43 -10.98
CA SER A 28 26.91 22.26 -10.57
C SER A 28 26.28 21.26 -11.51
N THR A 29 26.33 19.99 -11.15
CA THR A 29 25.46 18.99 -11.76
C THR A 29 24.05 19.40 -11.46
N VAL A 30 23.42 20.05 -12.45
CA VAL A 30 21.96 20.19 -12.49
C VAL A 30 21.44 18.76 -12.44
N GLN A 31 21.04 18.31 -11.26
CA GLN A 31 20.27 17.09 -11.14
C GLN A 31 18.98 17.32 -11.93
N VAL A 32 18.97 16.81 -13.14
CA VAL A 32 17.74 16.59 -13.88
C VAL A 32 16.92 15.68 -12.97
N ARG A 33 15.98 16.30 -12.24
CA ARG A 33 15.03 15.60 -11.39
C ARG A 33 14.23 14.72 -12.33
N ASP A 34 14.61 13.45 -12.36
CA ASP A 34 13.90 12.44 -13.14
C ASP A 34 12.44 12.46 -12.67
N LYS A 35 11.55 12.98 -13.50
CA LYS A 35 10.12 13.08 -13.26
C LYS A 35 9.43 11.70 -13.26
N THR A 36 10.23 10.64 -13.37
CA THR A 36 9.78 9.26 -13.27
C THR A 36 9.82 8.71 -11.84
N GLN A 37 9.90 9.56 -10.81
CA GLN A 37 9.51 9.10 -9.48
C GLN A 37 8.02 8.81 -9.55
N SER A 38 7.71 7.56 -9.89
CA SER A 38 6.40 7.00 -9.70
C SER A 38 6.03 7.28 -8.24
N THR A 39 5.01 8.11 -8.04
CA THR A 39 4.41 8.32 -6.71
C THR A 39 4.25 6.95 -6.07
N PRO A 40 4.73 6.75 -4.83
CA PRO A 40 4.57 5.47 -4.16
C PRO A 40 3.10 5.08 -4.28
N ARG A 41 2.82 3.98 -4.96
CA ARG A 41 1.44 3.46 -5.03
C ARG A 41 1.07 3.16 -3.60
N LEU A 42 0.14 3.94 -3.06
CA LEU A 42 -0.45 3.65 -1.76
C LEU A 42 -0.89 2.18 -1.80
N ASN A 43 -0.25 1.35 -0.99
CA ASN A 43 -0.70 -0.02 -0.77
C ASN A 43 -1.79 0.02 0.32
N PRO A 44 -3.08 0.10 -0.05
CA PRO A 44 -4.14 0.25 0.94
C PRO A 44 -4.24 -0.97 1.86
N VAL A 45 -3.82 -2.14 1.39
CA VAL A 45 -3.76 -3.38 2.18
C VAL A 45 -2.66 -3.28 3.23
N GLY A 46 -1.46 -2.88 2.84
CA GLY A 46 -0.34 -2.69 3.77
C GLY A 46 -0.64 -1.62 4.82
N ALA A 47 -1.13 -0.45 4.42
CA ALA A 47 -1.48 0.62 5.35
C ALA A 47 -2.57 0.19 6.36
N ARG A 48 -3.56 -0.58 5.91
CA ARG A 48 -4.62 -1.15 6.74
C ARG A 48 -4.06 -2.16 7.75
N ALA A 49 -3.18 -3.07 7.30
CA ALA A 49 -2.53 -4.06 8.14
C ALA A 49 -1.59 -3.43 9.18
N ASP A 50 -0.80 -2.43 8.78
CA ASP A 50 0.09 -1.70 9.68
C ASP A 50 -0.68 -0.97 10.77
N ARG A 51 -1.77 -0.31 10.40
CA ARG A 51 -2.60 0.42 11.36
C ARG A 51 -3.21 -0.51 12.40
N LEU A 52 -3.79 -1.63 11.97
CA LEU A 52 -4.33 -2.65 12.86
C LEU A 52 -3.24 -3.23 13.77
N SER A 53 -2.09 -3.58 13.19
CA SER A 53 -0.97 -4.13 13.94
C SER A 53 -0.44 -3.18 14.99
N ASN A 54 -0.28 -1.90 14.66
CA ASN A 54 0.19 -0.89 15.60
C ASN A 54 -0.81 -0.69 16.76
N GLN A 55 -2.10 -0.80 16.51
CA GLN A 55 -3.11 -0.78 17.57
C GLN A 55 -2.95 -1.99 18.49
N MET A 56 -2.92 -3.20 17.92
CA MET A 56 -2.80 -4.44 18.68
C MET A 56 -1.49 -4.54 19.48
N VAL A 57 -0.36 -4.07 18.90
CA VAL A 57 0.94 -4.04 19.59
C VAL A 57 0.87 -3.20 20.87
N ARG A 58 0.22 -2.04 20.82
CA ARG A 58 0.06 -1.17 21.98
C ARG A 58 -0.88 -1.78 23.03
N ASP A 59 -2.03 -2.25 22.60
CA ASP A 59 -3.08 -2.73 23.49
C ASP A 59 -2.65 -4.01 24.24
N LEU A 60 -1.96 -4.91 23.54
CA LEU A 60 -1.51 -6.19 24.06
C LEU A 60 -0.08 -6.14 24.64
N ARG A 61 0.59 -4.98 24.60
CA ARG A 61 1.95 -4.77 25.10
C ARG A 61 2.94 -5.79 24.57
N LEU A 62 2.95 -5.98 23.25
CA LEU A 62 3.75 -7.01 22.60
C LEU A 62 5.24 -6.64 22.59
N ASN A 63 6.10 -7.63 22.77
CA ASN A 63 7.53 -7.46 22.55
C ASN A 63 7.85 -7.43 21.03
N ASN A 64 9.11 -7.11 20.68
CA ASN A 64 9.51 -6.94 19.28
C ASN A 64 9.32 -8.20 18.43
N TYR A 65 9.60 -9.37 18.99
CA TYR A 65 9.39 -10.66 18.29
C TYR A 65 7.91 -10.88 18.00
N GLN A 66 7.06 -10.74 19.01
CA GLN A 66 5.62 -10.90 18.89
C GLN A 66 5.03 -9.85 17.92
N ALA A 67 5.50 -8.61 18.01
CA ALA A 67 5.07 -7.53 17.12
C ALA A 67 5.40 -7.83 15.64
N THR A 68 6.59 -8.39 15.37
CA THR A 68 6.98 -8.78 14.01
C THR A 68 6.10 -9.91 13.47
N LYS A 69 5.83 -10.93 14.30
CA LYS A 69 4.93 -12.03 13.92
C LYS A 69 3.50 -11.55 13.71
N LEU A 70 2.98 -10.73 14.61
CA LEU A 70 1.65 -10.14 14.49
C LEU A 70 1.48 -9.35 13.17
N ARG A 71 2.48 -8.54 12.79
CA ARG A 71 2.42 -7.78 11.54
C ARG A 71 2.29 -8.69 10.32
N ALA A 72 3.09 -9.75 10.26
CA ALA A 72 3.02 -10.71 9.16
C ALA A 72 1.64 -11.40 9.10
N ILE A 73 1.11 -11.85 10.25
CA ILE A 73 -0.22 -12.45 10.35
C ILE A 73 -1.32 -11.48 9.91
N ASN A 74 -1.25 -10.23 10.36
CA ASN A 74 -2.25 -9.22 9.98
C ASN A 74 -2.15 -8.83 8.50
N GLU A 75 -0.95 -8.74 7.92
CA GLU A 75 -0.77 -8.45 6.50
C GLU A 75 -1.43 -9.53 5.64
N GLU A 76 -1.20 -10.79 5.96
CA GLU A 76 -1.84 -11.92 5.27
C GLU A 76 -3.35 -11.92 5.45
N THR A 77 -3.82 -11.73 6.68
CA THR A 77 -5.25 -11.65 7.03
C THR A 77 -5.95 -10.54 6.25
N ILE A 78 -5.41 -9.32 6.28
CA ILE A 78 -6.00 -8.16 5.60
C ILE A 78 -5.95 -8.33 4.08
N SER A 79 -4.90 -8.94 3.54
CA SER A 79 -4.81 -9.26 2.11
C SER A 79 -5.94 -10.20 1.68
N LYS A 80 -6.20 -11.27 2.45
CA LYS A 80 -7.31 -12.20 2.21
C LYS A 80 -8.68 -11.50 2.32
N MET A 81 -8.88 -10.69 3.37
CA MET A 81 -10.12 -9.94 3.57
C MET A 81 -10.38 -8.96 2.42
N ALA A 82 -9.38 -8.20 1.99
CA ALA A 82 -9.49 -7.28 0.87
C ALA A 82 -9.79 -7.99 -0.47
N ALA A 83 -9.28 -9.20 -0.66
CA ALA A 83 -9.62 -10.03 -1.83
C ALA A 83 -11.10 -10.48 -1.80
N ILE A 84 -11.59 -10.90 -0.63
CA ILE A 84 -12.99 -11.28 -0.40
C ILE A 84 -13.93 -10.08 -0.64
N GLU A 85 -13.60 -8.92 -0.08
CA GLU A 85 -14.37 -7.67 -0.23
C GLU A 85 -14.49 -7.27 -1.71
N ARG A 86 -13.40 -7.35 -2.46
CA ARG A 86 -13.41 -7.05 -3.90
C ARG A 86 -14.21 -8.05 -4.72
N LYS A 87 -14.04 -9.35 -4.42
CA LYS A 87 -14.71 -10.43 -5.17
C LYS A 87 -16.22 -10.42 -4.97
N ASN A 88 -16.67 -10.06 -3.76
CA ASN A 88 -18.07 -10.13 -3.38
C ASN A 88 -18.69 -8.73 -3.20
N ALA A 89 -18.16 -7.70 -3.89
CA ALA A 89 -18.65 -6.33 -3.79
C ALA A 89 -20.17 -6.27 -4.00
N GLY A 90 -20.88 -5.64 -3.05
CA GLY A 90 -22.35 -5.55 -3.05
C GLY A 90 -23.07 -6.70 -2.29
N ASN A 91 -22.37 -7.76 -1.88
CA ASN A 91 -22.95 -8.83 -1.06
C ASN A 91 -22.33 -8.85 0.35
N GLN A 92 -22.79 -7.95 1.21
CA GLN A 92 -22.23 -7.77 2.56
C GLN A 92 -22.32 -9.04 3.40
N LYS A 93 -23.41 -9.81 3.30
CA LYS A 93 -23.58 -11.07 4.04
C LYS A 93 -22.48 -12.08 3.72
N LEU A 94 -22.19 -12.26 2.43
CA LEU A 94 -21.14 -13.19 1.98
C LEU A 94 -19.75 -12.70 2.38
N ILE A 95 -19.50 -11.38 2.32
CA ILE A 95 -18.27 -10.77 2.81
C ILE A 95 -18.07 -11.09 4.29
N ASP A 96 -19.07 -10.83 5.12
CA ASP A 96 -18.97 -11.05 6.56
C ASP A 96 -18.75 -12.53 6.90
N GLU A 97 -19.44 -13.43 6.23
CA GLU A 97 -19.27 -14.88 6.40
C GLU A 97 -17.83 -15.34 6.07
N GLN A 98 -17.31 -14.97 4.90
CA GLN A 98 -15.98 -15.35 4.47
C GLN A 98 -14.89 -14.67 5.31
N CYS A 99 -15.04 -13.40 5.65
CA CYS A 99 -14.11 -12.68 6.53
C CYS A 99 -14.08 -13.27 7.95
N ASN A 100 -15.20 -13.76 8.47
CA ASN A 100 -15.23 -14.49 9.73
C ASN A 100 -14.38 -15.76 9.70
N GLY A 101 -14.33 -16.46 8.56
CA GLY A 101 -13.43 -17.61 8.36
C GLY A 101 -11.97 -17.21 8.44
N VAL A 102 -11.59 -16.13 7.77
CA VAL A 102 -10.22 -15.57 7.80
C VAL A 102 -9.85 -15.11 9.21
N CYS A 103 -10.78 -14.47 9.94
CA CYS A 103 -10.54 -14.06 11.33
C CYS A 103 -10.30 -15.25 12.25
N ARG A 104 -11.03 -16.37 12.09
CA ARG A 104 -10.78 -17.59 12.87
C ARG A 104 -9.40 -18.20 12.60
N ALA A 105 -8.93 -18.17 11.36
CA ALA A 105 -7.57 -18.59 11.04
C ALA A 105 -6.54 -17.71 11.75
N ARG A 106 -6.71 -16.39 11.72
CA ARG A 106 -5.88 -15.45 12.49
C ARG A 106 -5.87 -15.75 13.99
N ASP A 107 -7.03 -16.07 14.58
CA ASP A 107 -7.13 -16.39 16.00
C ASP A 107 -6.22 -17.57 16.35
N GLN A 108 -6.16 -18.61 15.51
CA GLN A 108 -5.30 -19.78 15.72
C GLN A 108 -3.81 -19.42 15.60
N GLU A 109 -3.44 -18.62 14.60
CA GLU A 109 -2.05 -18.19 14.43
C GLU A 109 -1.57 -17.31 15.60
N LEU A 110 -2.41 -16.40 16.08
CA LEU A 110 -2.10 -15.54 17.21
C LEU A 110 -1.99 -16.31 18.53
N GLN A 111 -2.74 -17.40 18.69
CA GLN A 111 -2.62 -18.27 19.87
C GLN A 111 -1.23 -18.89 19.98
N ALA A 112 -0.55 -19.14 18.87
CA ALA A 112 0.81 -19.68 18.87
C ALA A 112 1.90 -18.63 19.16
N VAL A 113 1.58 -17.33 19.05
CA VAL A 113 2.54 -16.22 19.19
C VAL A 113 2.39 -15.48 20.52
N LEU A 114 1.17 -15.37 21.01
CA LEU A 114 0.84 -14.60 22.21
C LEU A 114 0.98 -15.46 23.47
N SER A 115 1.26 -14.81 24.61
CA SER A 115 1.10 -15.46 25.90
C SER A 115 -0.38 -15.70 26.20
N ASN A 116 -0.68 -16.57 27.17
CA ASN A 116 -2.08 -16.85 27.54
C ASN A 116 -2.87 -15.61 27.93
N ASP A 117 -2.26 -14.70 28.69
CA ASP A 117 -2.90 -13.44 29.12
C ASP A 117 -3.12 -12.49 27.94
N GLN A 118 -2.12 -12.37 27.05
CA GLN A 118 -2.22 -11.58 25.84
C GLN A 118 -3.27 -12.14 24.89
N TYR A 119 -3.31 -13.47 24.73
CA TYR A 119 -4.32 -14.10 23.88
C TYR A 119 -5.73 -13.96 24.45
N SER A 120 -5.90 -14.10 25.77
CA SER A 120 -7.19 -13.85 26.42
C SER A 120 -7.67 -12.42 26.21
N SER A 121 -6.78 -11.43 26.37
CA SER A 121 -7.05 -10.02 26.12
C SER A 121 -7.41 -9.76 24.65
N TYR A 122 -6.64 -10.33 23.73
CA TYR A 122 -6.92 -10.28 22.30
C TYR A 122 -8.28 -10.85 21.97
N PHE A 123 -8.57 -12.06 22.45
CA PHE A 123 -9.80 -12.78 22.13
C PHE A 123 -11.04 -12.05 22.63
N GLY A 124 -10.96 -11.44 23.83
CA GLY A 124 -12.00 -10.57 24.35
C GLY A 124 -12.26 -9.31 23.52
N ALA A 125 -11.21 -8.75 22.92
CA ALA A 125 -11.27 -7.52 22.12
C ALA A 125 -11.35 -7.75 20.60
N ARG A 126 -11.43 -8.99 20.12
CA ARG A 126 -11.33 -9.31 18.68
C ARG A 126 -12.38 -8.63 17.81
N SER A 127 -13.61 -8.46 18.32
CA SER A 127 -14.68 -7.74 17.62
C SER A 127 -14.37 -6.26 17.45
N THR A 128 -13.73 -5.66 18.44
CA THR A 128 -13.25 -4.27 18.39
C THR A 128 -12.16 -4.09 17.34
N TYR A 129 -11.20 -5.02 17.26
CA TYR A 129 -10.17 -4.99 16.21
C TYR A 129 -10.75 -5.17 14.82
N TYR A 130 -11.74 -6.07 14.66
CA TYR A 130 -12.42 -6.25 13.39
C TYR A 130 -13.16 -4.97 12.96
N LYS A 131 -13.90 -4.35 13.89
CA LYS A 131 -14.59 -3.09 13.63
C LYS A 131 -13.60 -1.96 13.28
N TYR A 132 -12.52 -1.83 14.04
CA TYR A 132 -11.47 -0.84 13.81
C TYR A 132 -10.88 -0.95 12.40
N ASP A 133 -10.63 -2.17 11.93
CA ASP A 133 -10.14 -2.44 10.59
C ASP A 133 -11.16 -2.07 9.51
N LYS A 134 -12.44 -2.46 9.69
CA LYS A 134 -13.52 -2.11 8.74
C LYS A 134 -13.76 -0.61 8.65
N ASP A 135 -13.78 0.08 9.77
CA ASP A 135 -13.94 1.55 9.81
C ASP A 135 -12.83 2.25 9.04
N TYR A 136 -11.58 1.80 9.20
CA TYR A 136 -10.46 2.34 8.44
C TYR A 136 -10.56 2.06 6.94
N ALA A 137 -10.97 0.85 6.55
CA ALA A 137 -11.18 0.50 5.15
C ALA A 137 -12.24 1.39 4.50
N ALA A 138 -13.35 1.64 5.20
CA ALA A 138 -14.44 2.52 4.72
C ALA A 138 -13.97 3.97 4.57
N GLN A 139 -13.24 4.50 5.56
CA GLN A 139 -12.67 5.86 5.47
C GLN A 139 -11.68 6.01 4.32
N SER A 140 -10.80 5.02 4.14
CA SER A 140 -9.81 5.03 3.06
C SER A 140 -10.47 5.00 1.68
N ALA A 141 -11.52 4.23 1.50
CA ALA A 141 -12.30 4.18 0.27
C ALA A 141 -12.95 5.53 -0.04
N SER A 142 -13.53 6.20 0.97
CA SER A 142 -14.14 7.53 0.82
C SER A 142 -13.12 8.58 0.40
N ILE A 143 -11.93 8.58 1.01
CA ILE A 143 -10.85 9.52 0.67
C ILE A 143 -10.37 9.29 -0.78
N MET A 144 -10.22 8.04 -1.20
CA MET A 144 -9.82 7.72 -2.58
C MET A 144 -10.85 8.18 -3.59
N LEU A 145 -12.14 8.00 -3.32
CA LEU A 145 -13.22 8.48 -4.18
C LEU A 145 -13.22 10.01 -4.28
N THR A 146 -13.10 10.70 -3.16
CA THR A 146 -13.05 12.17 -3.13
C THR A 146 -11.85 12.69 -3.92
N ASN A 147 -10.68 12.12 -3.74
CA ASN A 147 -9.48 12.49 -4.48
C ASN A 147 -9.59 12.21 -5.98
N ALA A 148 -10.20 11.08 -6.36
CA ALA A 148 -10.43 10.75 -7.77
C ALA A 148 -11.38 11.72 -8.46
N VAL A 149 -12.38 12.24 -7.74
CA VAL A 149 -13.33 13.24 -8.26
C VAL A 149 -12.69 14.63 -8.32
N GLN A 150 -11.90 15.02 -7.30
CA GLN A 150 -11.28 16.35 -7.24
C GLN A 150 -10.02 16.49 -8.11
N ASN A 151 -9.28 15.40 -8.29
CA ASN A 151 -8.08 15.33 -9.11
C ASN A 151 -8.20 14.14 -10.08
N PRO A 152 -9.02 14.26 -11.15
CA PRO A 152 -9.08 13.21 -12.15
C PRO A 152 -7.68 13.01 -12.75
N ALA A 153 -7.25 11.74 -12.84
CA ALA A 153 -6.00 11.40 -13.49
C ALA A 153 -6.00 12.00 -14.92
N PRO A 154 -4.87 12.56 -15.40
CA PRO A 154 -4.80 13.08 -16.76
C PRO A 154 -5.19 11.94 -17.72
N ALA A 155 -6.10 12.25 -18.64
CA ALA A 155 -6.53 11.30 -19.68
C ALA A 155 -5.28 10.71 -20.34
N ARG A 156 -5.20 9.39 -20.38
CA ARG A 156 -4.10 8.72 -21.07
C ARG A 156 -4.11 9.17 -22.51
N ALA A 157 -2.96 9.61 -23.04
CA ALA A 157 -2.80 10.10 -24.41
C ALA A 157 -3.22 9.09 -25.51
N ASN A 158 -3.68 7.90 -25.12
CA ASN A 158 -4.15 6.82 -26.00
C ASN A 158 -5.67 6.63 -25.98
N ASP A 159 -6.44 7.51 -25.30
CA ASP A 159 -7.86 7.59 -25.56
C ASP A 159 -8.01 8.17 -26.98
N ALA A 160 -8.05 7.27 -27.95
CA ALA A 160 -8.34 7.59 -29.32
C ALA A 160 -9.67 8.35 -29.32
N THR A 161 -9.58 9.67 -29.53
CA THR A 161 -10.73 10.49 -29.81
C THR A 161 -11.37 9.88 -31.02
N ILE A 162 -12.48 9.18 -30.83
CA ILE A 162 -13.34 8.74 -31.95
C ILE A 162 -13.89 10.05 -32.51
N SER A 163 -13.18 10.60 -33.50
CA SER A 163 -13.69 11.71 -34.25
C SER A 163 -15.01 11.27 -34.90
N PRO A 164 -16.09 12.02 -34.75
CA PRO A 164 -17.35 11.64 -35.40
C PRO A 164 -17.09 11.59 -36.90
N THR A 165 -17.21 10.39 -37.46
CA THR A 165 -17.10 10.16 -38.89
C THR A 165 -18.21 10.95 -39.56
N LYS A 166 -17.82 11.98 -40.35
CA LYS A 166 -18.74 12.76 -41.16
C LYS A 166 -19.55 11.80 -42.06
N PRO A 167 -20.87 11.85 -42.06
CA PRO A 167 -21.68 10.97 -42.90
C PRO A 167 -21.28 11.14 -44.35
N LYS A 168 -20.91 10.05 -45.03
CA LYS A 168 -20.66 10.00 -46.46
C LYS A 168 -21.99 10.31 -47.19
N PRO A 169 -22.04 11.27 -48.14
CA PRO A 169 -23.25 11.57 -48.86
C PRO A 169 -23.71 10.30 -49.65
N ALA A 170 -24.95 9.95 -49.48
CA ALA A 170 -25.57 8.86 -50.21
C ALA A 170 -25.59 9.21 -51.68
N ASN A 171 -24.96 8.38 -52.53
CA ASN A 171 -25.12 8.43 -53.99
C ASN A 171 -26.54 7.99 -54.34
N THR A 172 -27.36 8.93 -54.74
CA THR A 172 -28.65 8.67 -55.37
C THR A 172 -28.39 8.10 -56.75
N PRO A 173 -28.86 6.91 -57.12
CA PRO A 173 -28.78 6.47 -58.50
C PRO A 173 -29.80 7.23 -59.34
N ALA A 174 -29.31 7.90 -60.37
CA ALA A 174 -30.13 8.58 -61.36
C ALA A 174 -31.03 7.56 -62.08
N GLY A 175 -32.33 7.68 -61.87
CA GLY A 175 -33.32 6.90 -62.55
C GLY A 175 -33.31 7.19 -64.03
N ASN A 176 -33.03 6.19 -64.84
CA ASN A 176 -33.12 6.21 -66.30
C ASN A 176 -34.59 6.06 -66.71
N LEU A 177 -35.21 7.19 -67.10
CA LEU A 177 -36.54 7.22 -67.73
C LEU A 177 -36.39 6.76 -69.16
N GLY A 178 -36.51 5.46 -69.42
CA GLY A 178 -36.69 4.89 -70.72
C GLY A 178 -38.09 5.23 -71.28
N ARG A 179 -38.09 6.09 -72.23
CA ARG A 179 -39.22 6.34 -73.12
C ARG A 179 -39.46 5.09 -74.00
N ASN A 180 -40.65 4.52 -74.01
CA ASN A 180 -41.16 3.76 -75.13
C ASN A 180 -42.62 4.08 -75.42
N ALA A 181 -42.80 4.77 -76.54
CA ALA A 181 -44.06 4.90 -77.23
C ALA A 181 -44.33 3.67 -78.08
N ARG A 182 -45.46 3.08 -77.93
CA ARG A 182 -46.42 2.66 -78.92
C ARG A 182 -47.51 1.78 -78.34
#